data_b7b54837f91383603738905537b13c1d
#
_entry.id   b7b54837f91383603738905537b13c1d
#
_cell.length_a   1.000
_cell.length_b   1.000
_cell.length_c   1.000
_cell.angle_alpha   90.00
_cell.angle_beta   90.00
_cell.angle_gamma   90.00
#
_symmetry.space_group_name_H-M   'P 1'
#
loop_
_entity.id
_entity.type
_entity.pdbx_description
1 polymer ?
#
loop_
_entity_poly.entity_id
_entity_poly.type
_entity_poly.pdbx_seq_one_letter_code
_entity_poly.pdbx_strand_id
1 'polypeptide(L)'
;MPSRSPPSVAIAGPKLVNVDDPARIAAFGESMTRMGRSITLVQDELDQGQHDRHTDVLGVSAGGMLVRRSVWNSLGGFDPALPDVDAALDFSVRARLAGHRVAVVPDARATSAGPIEEFGRAKVSERRRVRMHRQAQLHRRLTYSSAGVLWIHWLTLVPFALGRAIGHLVAKHPAAVGGELAAAFAVAFGGGVGRARRTLAANRKLGWGGDRTAPDQLATGARTPHDLP
;
A
#
# COMPACT_ATOMS: atom_id res chain seq x y z
N MET A 1 29.86 -8.23 -20.05
CA MET A 1 28.77 -7.79 -19.18
C MET A 1 27.76 -8.89 -19.12
N PRO A 2 27.39 -9.45 -17.94
CA PRO A 2 26.37 -10.46 -17.89
C PRO A 2 25.02 -9.81 -18.28
N SER A 3 24.38 -10.36 -19.29
CA SER A 3 23.05 -9.95 -19.73
C SER A 3 22.08 -10.22 -18.56
N ARG A 4 21.66 -9.17 -17.86
CA ARG A 4 20.56 -9.31 -16.89
C ARG A 4 19.30 -9.62 -17.67
N SER A 5 18.84 -10.85 -17.59
CA SER A 5 17.49 -11.20 -18.04
C SER A 5 16.49 -10.22 -17.44
N PRO A 6 15.49 -9.75 -18.20
CA PRO A 6 14.50 -8.82 -17.67
C PRO A 6 13.83 -9.43 -16.43
N PRO A 7 13.59 -8.66 -15.39
CA PRO A 7 12.98 -9.18 -14.16
C PRO A 7 11.63 -9.81 -14.48
N SER A 8 11.44 -11.05 -14.03
CA SER A 8 10.22 -11.79 -14.29
C SER A 8 9.06 -11.23 -13.46
N VAL A 9 7.86 -11.15 -14.03
CA VAL A 9 6.64 -10.79 -13.29
C VAL A 9 6.39 -11.85 -12.22
N ALA A 10 6.34 -11.41 -10.98
CA ALA A 10 6.11 -12.27 -9.82
C ALA A 10 4.73 -12.07 -9.20
N ILE A 11 4.17 -10.90 -9.38
CA ILE A 11 2.83 -10.54 -8.91
C ILE A 11 2.08 -9.93 -10.09
N ALA A 12 0.86 -10.41 -10.32
CA ALA A 12 -0.06 -9.86 -11.30
C ALA A 12 -1.41 -9.57 -10.64
N GLY A 13 -2.04 -8.45 -10.99
CA GLY A 13 -3.38 -8.11 -10.56
C GLY A 13 -4.28 -7.75 -11.73
N PRO A 14 -5.60 -7.96 -11.64
CA PRO A 14 -6.54 -7.53 -12.66
C PRO A 14 -6.78 -6.02 -12.60
N LYS A 15 -7.37 -5.48 -13.66
CA LYS A 15 -8.11 -4.22 -13.63
C LYS A 15 -9.41 -4.46 -12.85
N LEU A 16 -9.59 -3.80 -11.73
CA LEU A 16 -10.84 -3.89 -10.97
C LEU A 16 -11.85 -2.90 -11.55
N VAL A 17 -13.03 -3.41 -11.91
CA VAL A 17 -14.14 -2.60 -12.42
C VAL A 17 -15.28 -2.56 -11.38
N ASN A 18 -16.08 -1.51 -11.42
CA ASN A 18 -17.20 -1.36 -10.52
C ASN A 18 -18.31 -2.40 -10.85
N VAL A 19 -18.96 -2.94 -9.82
CA VAL A 19 -20.04 -3.92 -10.00
C VAL A 19 -21.28 -3.30 -10.60
N ASP A 20 -21.61 -2.06 -10.21
CA ASP A 20 -22.81 -1.36 -10.66
C ASP A 20 -22.60 -0.69 -12.02
N ASP A 21 -21.37 -0.33 -12.37
CA ASP A 21 -21.00 0.26 -13.64
C ASP A 21 -19.67 -0.32 -14.15
N PRO A 22 -19.69 -1.45 -14.87
CA PRO A 22 -18.50 -2.11 -15.40
C PRO A 22 -17.68 -1.27 -16.40
N ALA A 23 -18.22 -0.15 -16.86
CA ALA A 23 -17.48 0.80 -17.68
C ALA A 23 -16.53 1.69 -16.83
N ARG A 24 -16.65 1.66 -15.50
CA ARG A 24 -15.77 2.40 -14.61
C ARG A 24 -14.72 1.51 -13.96
N ILE A 25 -13.52 2.04 -13.91
CA ILE A 25 -12.39 1.45 -13.18
C ILE A 25 -12.61 1.69 -11.69
N ALA A 26 -12.84 0.64 -10.91
CA ALA A 26 -12.90 0.73 -9.45
C ALA A 26 -11.51 0.92 -8.84
N ALA A 27 -10.49 0.19 -9.35
CA ALA A 27 -9.11 0.37 -8.99
C ALA A 27 -8.16 -0.21 -10.05
N PHE A 28 -7.07 0.53 -10.35
CA PHE A 28 -6.02 0.09 -11.26
C PHE A 28 -4.66 0.46 -10.66
N GLY A 29 -3.97 -0.55 -10.12
CA GLY A 29 -2.66 -0.38 -9.51
C GLY A 29 -2.67 0.43 -8.21
N GLU A 30 -1.65 0.21 -7.41
CA GLU A 30 -1.46 0.88 -6.14
C GLU A 30 -0.05 1.48 -6.08
N SER A 31 0.07 2.57 -5.36
CA SER A 31 1.32 3.25 -5.07
C SER A 31 1.40 3.63 -3.59
N MET A 32 2.55 4.18 -3.18
CA MET A 32 2.79 4.56 -1.80
C MET A 32 3.58 5.87 -1.73
N THR A 33 3.14 6.80 -0.89
CA THR A 33 3.92 8.00 -0.59
C THR A 33 5.17 7.68 0.24
N ARG A 34 6.13 8.60 0.28
CA ARG A 34 7.30 8.51 1.19
C ARG A 34 6.91 8.41 2.66
N MET A 35 5.71 8.87 3.03
CA MET A 35 5.16 8.80 4.38
C MET A 35 4.35 7.50 4.63
N GLY A 36 4.43 6.52 3.72
CA GLY A 36 3.80 5.21 3.86
C GLY A 36 2.30 5.17 3.57
N ARG A 37 1.69 6.26 3.08
CA ARG A 37 0.27 6.27 2.70
C ARG A 37 0.08 5.53 1.38
N SER A 38 -0.88 4.60 1.33
CA SER A 38 -1.31 3.95 0.10
C SER A 38 -2.12 4.91 -0.77
N ILE A 39 -1.97 4.77 -2.08
CA ILE A 39 -2.69 5.53 -3.09
C ILE A 39 -3.06 4.56 -4.21
N THR A 40 -4.34 4.52 -4.57
CA THR A 40 -4.79 3.88 -5.80
C THR A 40 -4.45 4.79 -6.97
N LEU A 41 -3.79 4.27 -8.00
CA LEU A 41 -3.31 5.10 -9.13
C LEU A 41 -4.47 5.62 -9.97
N VAL A 42 -5.47 4.77 -10.23
CA VAL A 42 -6.69 5.14 -10.93
C VAL A 42 -7.88 4.59 -10.15
N GLN A 43 -8.84 5.44 -9.88
CA GLN A 43 -10.03 5.09 -9.11
C GLN A 43 -11.25 5.89 -9.64
N ASP A 44 -12.38 5.19 -9.81
CA ASP A 44 -13.67 5.77 -10.22
C ASP A 44 -13.62 6.57 -11.53
N GLU A 45 -12.84 6.08 -12.50
CA GLU A 45 -12.64 6.68 -13.82
C GLU A 45 -13.29 5.83 -14.91
N LEU A 46 -13.83 6.46 -15.97
CA LEU A 46 -14.36 5.75 -17.14
C LEU A 46 -13.23 5.00 -17.86
N ASP A 47 -13.42 3.70 -18.10
CA ASP A 47 -12.44 2.86 -18.78
C ASP A 47 -12.50 3.05 -20.29
N GLN A 48 -11.57 3.82 -20.83
CA GLN A 48 -11.38 4.03 -22.26
C GLN A 48 -10.08 3.37 -22.78
N GLY A 49 -9.48 2.48 -21.98
CA GLY A 49 -8.20 1.85 -22.31
C GLY A 49 -6.98 2.76 -22.15
N GLN A 50 -7.16 3.97 -21.61
CA GLN A 50 -6.12 4.99 -21.48
C GLN A 50 -4.96 4.56 -20.58
N HIS A 51 -5.19 3.62 -19.67
CA HIS A 51 -4.19 3.11 -18.73
C HIS A 51 -3.59 1.76 -19.13
N ASP A 52 -4.06 1.14 -20.22
CA ASP A 52 -3.71 -0.24 -20.57
C ASP A 52 -2.23 -0.44 -20.94
N ARG A 53 -1.52 0.65 -21.24
CA ARG A 53 -0.08 0.61 -21.52
C ARG A 53 0.77 0.69 -20.24
N HIS A 54 0.20 1.10 -19.11
CA HIS A 54 0.92 1.29 -17.84
C HIS A 54 0.80 0.05 -16.95
N THR A 55 1.33 -1.07 -17.41
CA THR A 55 1.19 -2.36 -16.73
C THR A 55 2.09 -2.52 -15.50
N ASP A 56 3.23 -1.81 -15.45
CA ASP A 56 4.21 -1.94 -14.36
C ASP A 56 3.85 -0.98 -13.21
N VAL A 57 3.49 -1.53 -12.06
CA VAL A 57 2.97 -0.77 -10.91
C VAL A 57 3.76 -1.10 -9.63
N LEU A 58 3.67 -0.24 -8.61
CA LEU A 58 4.31 -0.50 -7.32
C LEU A 58 3.60 -1.63 -6.57
N GLY A 59 2.28 -1.68 -6.65
CA GLY A 59 1.47 -2.70 -6.02
C GLY A 59 0.16 -2.93 -6.74
N VAL A 60 -0.50 -4.02 -6.38
CA VAL A 60 -1.85 -4.38 -6.83
C VAL A 60 -2.71 -4.70 -5.62
N SER A 61 -4.01 -4.49 -5.77
CA SER A 61 -4.99 -4.85 -4.74
C SER A 61 -5.01 -6.37 -4.49
N ALA A 62 -5.32 -6.77 -3.26
CA ALA A 62 -5.49 -8.17 -2.90
C ALA A 62 -6.61 -8.87 -3.70
N GLY A 63 -7.60 -8.10 -4.18
CA GLY A 63 -8.69 -8.61 -4.99
C GLY A 63 -8.20 -9.13 -6.35
N GLY A 64 -8.15 -10.45 -6.53
CA GLY A 64 -7.68 -11.09 -7.76
C GLY A 64 -6.16 -11.11 -7.93
N MET A 65 -5.38 -10.82 -6.90
CA MET A 65 -3.92 -10.87 -6.97
C MET A 65 -3.41 -12.29 -7.18
N LEU A 66 -2.62 -12.49 -8.22
CA LEU A 66 -1.87 -13.72 -8.48
C LEU A 66 -0.42 -13.53 -8.07
N VAL A 67 0.11 -14.50 -7.33
CA VAL A 67 1.50 -14.46 -6.84
C VAL A 67 2.22 -15.75 -7.21
N ARG A 68 3.44 -15.63 -7.71
CA ARG A 68 4.31 -16.77 -7.94
C ARG A 68 4.66 -17.43 -6.60
N ARG A 69 4.31 -18.70 -6.42
CA ARG A 69 4.48 -19.45 -5.17
C ARG A 69 5.90 -19.38 -4.59
N SER A 70 6.93 -19.47 -5.46
CA SER A 70 8.33 -19.37 -5.01
C SER A 70 8.64 -18.00 -4.39
N VAL A 71 8.07 -16.90 -4.93
CA VAL A 71 8.25 -15.55 -4.40
C VAL A 71 7.47 -15.38 -3.10
N TRP A 72 6.24 -15.91 -3.04
CA TRP A 72 5.46 -15.92 -1.80
C TRP A 72 6.23 -16.57 -0.66
N ASN A 73 6.76 -17.77 -0.88
CA ASN A 73 7.52 -18.53 0.13
C ASN A 73 8.82 -17.83 0.51
N SER A 74 9.57 -17.29 -0.46
CA SER A 74 10.83 -16.61 -0.18
C SER A 74 10.69 -15.33 0.62
N LEU A 75 9.56 -14.60 0.43
CA LEU A 75 9.28 -13.35 1.12
C LEU A 75 8.46 -13.54 2.42
N GLY A 76 8.03 -14.78 2.71
CA GLY A 76 7.29 -15.12 3.91
C GLY A 76 5.83 -14.64 3.93
N GLY A 77 5.22 -14.44 2.75
CA GLY A 77 3.82 -14.02 2.63
C GLY A 77 3.55 -12.60 3.11
N PHE A 78 2.32 -12.33 3.54
CA PHE A 78 1.94 -11.04 4.12
C PHE A 78 2.59 -10.82 5.48
N ASP A 79 2.92 -9.56 5.80
CA ASP A 79 3.46 -9.21 7.12
C ASP A 79 2.35 -9.30 8.18
N PRO A 80 2.47 -10.19 9.18
CA PRO A 80 1.46 -10.34 10.22
C PRO A 80 1.30 -9.11 11.13
N ALA A 81 2.22 -8.16 11.08
CA ALA A 81 2.11 -6.89 11.81
C ALA A 81 1.19 -5.89 11.09
N LEU A 82 0.87 -6.15 9.81
CA LEU A 82 -0.09 -5.35 9.06
C LEU A 82 -1.50 -5.91 9.25
N PRO A 83 -2.51 -5.03 9.39
CA PRO A 83 -3.89 -5.43 9.21
C PRO A 83 -4.12 -5.85 7.75
N ASP A 84 -5.23 -6.55 7.47
CA ASP A 84 -5.59 -7.02 6.12
C ASP A 84 -5.59 -5.90 5.07
N VAL A 85 -5.87 -4.68 5.50
CA VAL A 85 -5.76 -3.48 4.68
C VAL A 85 -4.30 -3.22 4.29
N ASP A 86 -4.05 -3.03 3.01
CA ASP A 86 -2.72 -2.69 2.46
C ASP A 86 -1.63 -3.78 2.59
N ALA A 87 -1.96 -4.98 3.06
CA ALA A 87 -1.00 -6.08 3.15
C ALA A 87 -0.47 -6.50 1.76
N ALA A 88 -1.33 -6.42 0.73
CA ALA A 88 -0.97 -6.70 -0.65
C ALA A 88 0.01 -5.65 -1.21
N LEU A 89 -0.20 -4.37 -0.92
CA LEU A 89 0.72 -3.30 -1.30
C LEU A 89 2.10 -3.51 -0.65
N ASP A 90 2.14 -3.80 0.66
CA ASP A 90 3.40 -4.08 1.35
C ASP A 90 4.15 -5.28 0.75
N PHE A 91 3.42 -6.37 0.48
CA PHE A 91 3.99 -7.55 -0.16
C PHE A 91 4.55 -7.24 -1.56
N SER A 92 3.82 -6.46 -2.34
CA SER A 92 4.24 -6.00 -3.68
C SER A 92 5.52 -5.16 -3.61
N VAL A 93 5.60 -4.23 -2.66
CA VAL A 93 6.81 -3.41 -2.43
C VAL A 93 8.00 -4.28 -2.06
N ARG A 94 7.82 -5.27 -1.16
CA ARG A 94 8.90 -6.22 -0.81
C ARG A 94 9.35 -7.05 -2.01
N ALA A 95 8.43 -7.50 -2.85
CA ALA A 95 8.75 -8.23 -4.07
C ALA A 95 9.56 -7.38 -5.05
N ARG A 96 9.19 -6.11 -5.24
CA ARG A 96 9.96 -5.18 -6.10
C ARG A 96 11.37 -4.94 -5.54
N LEU A 97 11.52 -4.72 -4.25
CA LEU A 97 12.83 -4.55 -3.61
C LEU A 97 13.68 -5.83 -3.67
N ALA A 98 13.07 -7.00 -3.79
CA ALA A 98 13.74 -8.27 -4.06
C ALA A 98 14.08 -8.46 -5.56
N GLY A 99 13.76 -7.50 -6.43
CA GLY A 99 14.11 -7.54 -7.86
C GLY A 99 13.07 -8.19 -8.76
N HIS A 100 11.84 -8.35 -8.28
CA HIS A 100 10.73 -8.87 -9.08
C HIS A 100 9.86 -7.75 -9.66
N ARG A 101 9.12 -8.04 -10.73
CA ARG A 101 8.13 -7.12 -11.29
C ARG A 101 6.75 -7.39 -10.71
N VAL A 102 5.99 -6.29 -10.52
CA VAL A 102 4.57 -6.30 -10.17
C VAL A 102 3.81 -5.63 -11.30
N ALA A 103 2.80 -6.29 -11.84
CA ALA A 103 2.10 -5.80 -13.01
C ALA A 103 0.57 -5.86 -12.84
N VAL A 104 -0.12 -4.88 -13.40
CA VAL A 104 -1.54 -5.00 -13.70
C VAL A 104 -1.67 -5.62 -15.08
N VAL A 105 -2.64 -6.51 -15.24
CA VAL A 105 -3.02 -7.11 -16.51
C VAL A 105 -4.34 -6.48 -16.96
N PRO A 106 -4.33 -5.51 -17.88
CA PRO A 106 -5.53 -4.73 -18.25
C PRO A 106 -6.65 -5.59 -18.83
N ASP A 107 -6.28 -6.63 -19.57
CA ASP A 107 -7.25 -7.58 -20.18
C ASP A 107 -7.90 -8.50 -19.14
N ALA A 108 -7.26 -8.70 -17.99
CA ALA A 108 -7.85 -9.43 -16.87
C ALA A 108 -8.73 -8.47 -16.07
N ARG A 109 -10.02 -8.55 -16.26
CA ARG A 109 -11.02 -7.73 -15.57
C ARG A 109 -11.64 -8.53 -14.43
N ALA A 110 -11.72 -7.92 -13.25
CA ALA A 110 -12.44 -8.50 -12.11
C ALA A 110 -13.38 -7.45 -11.53
N THR A 111 -14.56 -7.88 -11.12
CA THR A 111 -15.55 -6.98 -10.56
C THR A 111 -15.25 -6.71 -9.09
N SER A 112 -15.23 -5.45 -8.71
CA SER A 112 -15.16 -5.01 -7.31
C SER A 112 -16.56 -4.65 -6.84
N ALA A 113 -17.08 -5.43 -5.90
CA ALA A 113 -18.41 -5.21 -5.31
C ALA A 113 -18.35 -4.22 -4.13
N GLY A 114 -17.35 -3.34 -4.09
CA GLY A 114 -17.24 -2.36 -3.01
C GLY A 114 -16.71 -2.93 -1.69
N PRO A 115 -17.02 -2.30 -0.56
CA PRO A 115 -16.54 -2.71 0.75
C PRO A 115 -17.09 -4.09 1.14
N ILE A 116 -16.27 -4.88 1.81
CA ILE A 116 -16.59 -6.25 2.31
C ILE A 116 -17.88 -6.31 3.14
N GLU A 117 -18.34 -5.17 3.63
CA GLU A 117 -19.55 -4.99 4.42
C GLU A 117 -20.84 -5.38 3.66
N GLU A 118 -20.82 -5.29 2.32
CA GLU A 118 -21.97 -5.66 1.46
C GLU A 118 -22.17 -7.18 1.37
N PHE A 119 -21.18 -7.99 1.77
CA PHE A 119 -21.24 -9.44 1.75
C PHE A 119 -21.63 -10.09 3.09
N GLY A 120 -22.39 -9.39 3.93
CA GLY A 120 -22.89 -9.92 5.20
C GLY A 120 -21.83 -10.00 6.31
N ARG A 121 -20.64 -9.44 6.13
CA ARG A 121 -19.67 -9.29 7.21
C ARG A 121 -20.02 -8.10 8.10
N ALA A 122 -19.79 -8.24 9.39
CA ALA A 122 -20.07 -7.19 10.37
C ALA A 122 -19.35 -5.88 9.97
N LYS A 123 -20.09 -4.77 9.96
CA LYS A 123 -19.59 -3.43 9.69
C LYS A 123 -18.40 -3.12 10.60
N VAL A 124 -17.25 -2.84 10.01
CA VAL A 124 -16.06 -2.44 10.78
C VAL A 124 -16.32 -1.04 11.33
N SER A 125 -16.19 -0.85 12.65
CA SER A 125 -16.37 0.47 13.27
C SER A 125 -15.38 1.48 12.68
N GLU A 126 -15.78 2.73 12.57
CA GLU A 126 -14.93 3.82 12.06
C GLU A 126 -13.59 3.88 12.82
N ARG A 127 -13.63 3.77 14.14
CA ARG A 127 -12.43 3.71 14.99
C ARG A 127 -11.47 2.59 14.56
N ARG A 128 -12.00 1.39 14.29
CA ARG A 128 -11.20 0.24 13.86
C ARG A 128 -10.62 0.48 12.47
N ARG A 129 -11.42 1.02 11.54
CA ARG A 129 -10.98 1.36 10.18
C ARG A 129 -9.85 2.39 10.19
N VAL A 130 -10.01 3.51 10.90
CA VAL A 130 -8.98 4.53 11.07
C VAL A 130 -7.71 3.92 11.65
N ARG A 131 -7.84 3.11 12.71
CA ARG A 131 -6.71 2.41 13.31
C ARG A 131 -5.97 1.53 12.31
N MET A 132 -6.68 0.71 11.53
CA MET A 132 -6.07 -0.22 10.56
C MET A 132 -5.27 0.53 9.49
N HIS A 133 -5.88 1.53 8.85
CA HIS A 133 -5.19 2.34 7.83
C HIS A 133 -4.00 3.10 8.41
N ARG A 134 -4.16 3.66 9.60
CA ARG A 134 -3.09 4.41 10.25
C ARG A 134 -1.93 3.50 10.68
N GLN A 135 -2.24 2.36 11.24
CA GLN A 135 -1.24 1.36 11.62
C GLN A 135 -0.44 0.90 10.39
N ALA A 136 -1.11 0.59 9.28
CA ALA A 136 -0.46 0.20 8.04
C ALA A 136 0.45 1.32 7.50
N GLN A 137 -0.04 2.56 7.49
CA GLN A 137 0.74 3.73 7.06
C GLN A 137 2.00 3.92 7.91
N LEU A 138 1.87 3.95 9.23
CA LEU A 138 2.99 4.17 10.15
C LEU A 138 4.00 3.01 10.10
N HIS A 139 3.50 1.78 10.01
CA HIS A 139 4.34 0.60 9.85
C HIS A 139 5.21 0.70 8.59
N ARG A 140 4.62 1.00 7.44
CA ARG A 140 5.36 1.18 6.17
C ARG A 140 6.34 2.36 6.24
N ARG A 141 5.92 3.50 6.82
CA ARG A 141 6.80 4.66 7.01
C ARG A 141 8.08 4.27 7.75
N LEU A 142 7.98 3.50 8.83
CA LEU A 142 9.15 3.08 9.60
C LEU A 142 9.93 1.95 8.91
N THR A 143 9.24 0.99 8.29
CA THR A 143 9.87 -0.15 7.64
C THR A 143 10.73 0.29 6.46
N TYR A 144 10.24 1.22 5.65
CA TYR A 144 10.92 1.65 4.42
C TYR A 144 11.77 2.92 4.56
N SER A 145 11.78 3.57 5.73
CA SER A 145 12.66 4.71 5.96
C SER A 145 14.13 4.28 6.05
N SER A 146 15.03 5.18 5.66
CA SER A 146 16.47 4.94 5.83
C SER A 146 16.85 4.85 7.31
N ALA A 147 17.92 4.13 7.63
CA ALA A 147 18.37 3.93 9.01
C ALA A 147 18.69 5.27 9.72
N GLY A 148 19.26 6.23 8.98
CA GLY A 148 19.65 7.53 9.54
C GLY A 148 18.51 8.41 10.01
N VAL A 149 17.29 8.24 9.43
CA VAL A 149 16.11 9.05 9.82
C VAL A 149 15.07 8.24 10.61
N LEU A 150 15.29 6.94 10.79
CA LEU A 150 14.35 6.05 11.47
C LEU A 150 14.01 6.54 12.89
N TRP A 151 15.01 6.95 13.64
CA TRP A 151 14.86 7.43 15.02
C TRP A 151 14.02 8.72 15.09
N ILE A 152 14.18 9.63 14.11
CA ILE A 152 13.37 10.85 14.00
C ILE A 152 11.91 10.46 13.72
N HIS A 153 11.69 9.54 12.77
CA HIS A 153 10.34 9.07 12.47
C HIS A 153 9.70 8.36 13.66
N TRP A 154 10.47 7.58 14.41
CA TRP A 154 9.98 6.90 15.61
C TRP A 154 9.64 7.90 16.72
N LEU A 155 10.54 8.85 17.02
CA LEU A 155 10.34 9.86 18.05
C LEU A 155 9.13 10.76 17.76
N THR A 156 8.87 11.05 16.50
CA THR A 156 7.75 11.90 16.07
C THR A 156 6.40 11.19 15.99
N LEU A 157 6.34 9.85 16.16
CA LEU A 157 5.08 9.10 16.06
C LEU A 157 4.02 9.59 17.06
N VAL A 158 4.39 9.66 18.34
CA VAL A 158 3.46 10.01 19.42
C VAL A 158 3.04 11.49 19.35
N PRO A 159 3.96 12.47 19.21
CA PRO A 159 3.59 13.87 19.04
C PRO A 159 2.67 14.12 17.85
N PHE A 160 2.95 13.51 16.69
CA PHE A 160 2.07 13.66 15.53
C PHE A 160 0.72 12.97 15.70
N ALA A 161 0.67 11.81 16.36
CA ALA A 161 -0.59 11.15 16.69
C ALA A 161 -1.45 12.01 17.62
N LEU A 162 -0.83 12.67 18.60
CA LEU A 162 -1.51 13.58 19.51
C LEU A 162 -2.06 14.81 18.76
N GLY A 163 -1.25 15.45 17.92
CA GLY A 163 -1.68 16.58 17.09
C GLY A 163 -2.88 16.23 16.19
N ARG A 164 -2.85 15.04 15.55
CA ARG A 164 -3.98 14.55 14.75
C ARG A 164 -5.21 14.22 15.59
N ALA A 165 -5.01 13.66 16.79
CA ALA A 165 -6.10 13.40 17.73
C ALA A 165 -6.82 14.69 18.12
N ILE A 166 -6.09 15.78 18.39
CA ILE A 166 -6.63 17.11 18.63
C ILE A 166 -7.38 17.61 17.38
N GLY A 167 -6.80 17.46 16.18
CA GLY A 167 -7.49 17.80 14.93
C GLY A 167 -8.81 17.06 14.74
N HIS A 168 -8.87 15.76 15.07
CA HIS A 168 -10.13 15.00 15.02
C HIS A 168 -11.17 15.48 16.04
N LEU A 169 -10.73 15.94 17.22
CA LEU A 169 -11.63 16.54 18.21
C LEU A 169 -12.22 17.86 17.69
N VAL A 170 -11.39 18.73 17.12
CA VAL A 170 -11.83 20.00 16.52
C VAL A 170 -12.78 19.76 15.34
N ALA A 171 -12.49 18.74 14.52
CA ALA A 171 -13.36 18.34 13.40
C ALA A 171 -14.63 17.57 13.83
N LYS A 172 -14.90 17.44 15.12
CA LYS A 172 -16.08 16.74 15.68
C LYS A 172 -16.15 15.24 15.31
N HIS A 173 -14.99 14.59 15.10
CA HIS A 173 -14.86 13.15 14.86
C HIS A 173 -14.19 12.41 16.03
N PRO A 174 -14.77 12.40 17.25
CA PRO A 174 -14.11 11.83 18.44
C PRO A 174 -13.84 10.33 18.32
N ALA A 175 -14.62 9.61 17.51
CA ALA A 175 -14.44 8.17 17.30
C ALA A 175 -13.07 7.82 16.67
N ALA A 176 -12.48 8.72 15.88
CA ALA A 176 -11.19 8.52 15.22
C ALA A 176 -10.00 8.68 16.18
N VAL A 177 -10.12 9.47 17.25
CA VAL A 177 -9.04 9.78 18.20
C VAL A 177 -8.42 8.52 18.80
N GLY A 178 -9.24 7.62 19.31
CA GLY A 178 -8.77 6.37 19.88
C GLY A 178 -8.08 5.45 18.86
N GLY A 179 -8.48 5.52 17.60
CA GLY A 179 -7.85 4.78 16.50
C GLY A 179 -6.43 5.29 16.18
N GLU A 180 -6.25 6.61 16.10
CA GLU A 180 -4.95 7.26 15.85
C GLU A 180 -3.92 6.92 16.93
N LEU A 181 -4.28 7.10 18.20
CA LEU A 181 -3.39 6.83 19.32
C LEU A 181 -3.04 5.34 19.41
N ALA A 182 -4.04 4.46 19.32
CA ALA A 182 -3.82 3.02 19.37
C ALA A 182 -2.90 2.53 18.23
N ALA A 183 -3.03 3.10 17.01
CA ALA A 183 -2.16 2.77 15.90
C ALA A 183 -0.71 3.20 16.15
N ALA A 184 -0.50 4.42 16.66
CA ALA A 184 0.84 4.93 16.99
C ALA A 184 1.53 4.07 18.06
N PHE A 185 0.83 3.72 19.14
CA PHE A 185 1.37 2.85 20.19
C PHE A 185 1.66 1.44 19.68
N ALA A 186 0.75 0.85 18.90
CA ALA A 186 0.96 -0.49 18.34
C ALA A 186 2.20 -0.56 17.45
N VAL A 187 2.46 0.47 16.64
CA VAL A 187 3.63 0.52 15.76
C VAL A 187 4.91 0.86 16.53
N ALA A 188 4.84 1.79 17.51
CA ALA A 188 6.01 2.21 18.28
C ALA A 188 6.58 1.08 19.15
N PHE A 189 5.72 0.25 19.75
CA PHE A 189 6.10 -0.74 20.76
C PHE A 189 5.80 -2.19 20.37
N GLY A 190 5.09 -2.45 19.27
CA GLY A 190 4.66 -3.79 18.86
C GLY A 190 5.76 -4.70 18.29
N GLY A 191 6.99 -4.22 18.10
CA GLY A 191 8.12 -5.00 17.57
C GLY A 191 7.98 -5.45 16.09
N GLY A 192 6.84 -5.22 15.45
CA GLY A 192 6.57 -5.62 14.06
C GLY A 192 7.52 -4.96 13.06
N VAL A 193 7.78 -3.65 13.22
CA VAL A 193 8.71 -2.90 12.36
C VAL A 193 10.12 -3.49 12.36
N GLY A 194 10.63 -3.88 13.53
CA GLY A 194 11.97 -4.48 13.65
C GLY A 194 12.06 -5.83 12.92
N ARG A 195 11.00 -6.64 12.97
CA ARG A 195 10.90 -7.89 12.22
C ARG A 195 10.83 -7.63 10.73
N ALA A 196 9.94 -6.74 10.29
CA ALA A 196 9.78 -6.38 8.88
C ALA A 196 11.09 -5.86 8.26
N ARG A 197 11.82 -4.99 8.97
CA ARG A 197 13.12 -4.48 8.52
C ARG A 197 14.18 -5.57 8.39
N ARG A 198 14.22 -6.54 9.31
CA ARG A 198 15.14 -7.69 9.21
C ARG A 198 14.83 -8.54 8.00
N THR A 199 13.56 -8.88 7.77
CA THR A 199 13.12 -9.64 6.59
C THR A 199 13.43 -8.88 5.31
N LEU A 200 13.19 -7.56 5.29
CA LEU A 200 13.51 -6.71 4.16
C LEU A 200 15.02 -6.70 3.87
N ALA A 201 15.85 -6.53 4.89
CA ALA A 201 17.31 -6.51 4.73
C ALA A 201 17.85 -7.85 4.16
N ALA A 202 17.29 -8.99 4.59
CA ALA A 202 17.67 -10.30 4.12
C ALA A 202 17.33 -10.55 2.63
N ASN A 203 16.23 -9.97 2.13
CA ASN A 203 15.71 -10.24 0.80
C ASN A 203 15.97 -9.10 -0.21
N ARG A 204 16.43 -7.95 0.25
CA ARG A 204 16.59 -6.75 -0.58
C ARG A 204 17.76 -6.89 -1.57
N LYS A 205 17.46 -6.80 -2.85
CA LYS A 205 18.43 -6.77 -3.96
C LYS A 205 18.53 -5.39 -4.60
N LEU A 206 17.48 -4.57 -4.51
CA LEU A 206 17.40 -3.25 -5.12
C LEU A 206 17.27 -2.16 -4.06
N GLY A 207 17.90 -0.99 -4.31
CA GLY A 207 17.66 0.23 -3.56
C GLY A 207 16.44 0.97 -4.09
N TRP A 208 15.86 1.88 -3.29
CA TRP A 208 14.77 2.76 -3.76
C TRP A 208 15.12 3.56 -5.02
N GLY A 209 16.40 3.87 -5.26
CA GLY A 209 16.85 4.55 -6.47
C GLY A 209 17.14 3.62 -7.65
N GLY A 210 17.13 2.31 -7.46
CA GLY A 210 17.38 1.31 -8.51
C GLY A 210 16.13 0.88 -9.28
N ASP A 211 14.96 1.18 -8.74
CA ASP A 211 13.69 0.95 -9.43
C ASP A 211 13.24 2.25 -10.10
N ARG A 212 13.45 2.36 -11.41
CA ARG A 212 13.12 3.55 -12.20
C ARG A 212 11.63 3.89 -12.24
N THR A 213 10.77 2.94 -11.88
CA THR A 213 9.31 3.14 -11.84
C THR A 213 8.83 3.64 -10.48
N ALA A 214 9.55 3.34 -9.40
CA ALA A 214 9.16 3.74 -8.05
C ALA A 214 9.19 5.27 -7.81
N PRO A 215 10.21 6.04 -8.26
CA PRO A 215 10.24 7.49 -8.04
C PRO A 215 9.16 8.24 -8.82
N ASP A 216 8.82 7.83 -10.04
CA ASP A 216 7.78 8.50 -10.83
C ASP A 216 6.39 8.25 -10.24
N GLN A 217 6.11 7.05 -9.75
CA GLN A 217 4.85 6.75 -9.09
C GLN A 217 4.72 7.43 -7.72
N LEU A 218 5.83 7.57 -6.98
CA LEU A 218 5.87 8.34 -5.74
C LEU A 218 5.67 9.84 -5.98
N ALA A 219 6.14 10.35 -7.11
CA ALA A 219 5.97 11.76 -7.48
C ALA A 219 4.58 12.06 -8.03
N THR A 220 4.01 11.15 -8.83
CA THR A 220 2.68 11.30 -9.44
C THR A 220 1.56 11.24 -8.39
N GLY A 221 1.72 10.44 -7.33
CA GLY A 221 0.77 10.39 -6.23
C GLY A 221 0.73 11.64 -5.32
N ALA A 222 1.58 12.64 -5.58
CA ALA A 222 1.56 13.91 -4.86
C ALA A 222 0.63 14.97 -5.49
N ARG A 223 0.09 14.71 -6.69
CA ARG A 223 -0.91 15.61 -7.31
C ARG A 223 -2.30 15.16 -6.91
N THR A 224 -2.95 15.95 -6.08
CA THR A 224 -4.37 15.80 -5.79
C THR A 224 -5.20 16.16 -7.04
N PRO A 225 -6.40 15.57 -7.25
CA PRO A 225 -7.26 15.88 -8.39
C PRO A 225 -7.70 17.35 -8.48
N HIS A 226 -7.43 18.17 -7.47
CA HIS A 226 -7.72 19.60 -7.43
C HIS A 226 -6.68 20.51 -8.10
N ASP A 227 -5.55 19.97 -8.56
CA ASP A 227 -4.46 20.77 -9.17
C ASP A 227 -4.46 20.71 -10.71
N LEU A 228 -5.56 20.33 -11.34
CA LEU A 228 -5.75 20.46 -12.78
C LEU A 228 -6.51 21.77 -13.10
N PRO A 229 -6.00 22.55 -14.07
CA PRO A 229 -6.61 23.80 -14.48
C PRO A 229 -8.01 23.64 -15.07
#